data_676f66a63c0270c5c48dce78f8683014
#
_entry.id   676f66a63c0270c5c48dce78f8683014
#
_cell.length_a   1.000
_cell.length_b   1.000
_cell.length_c   1.000
_cell.angle_alpha   90.00
_cell.angle_beta   90.00
_cell.angle_gamma   90.00
#
_symmetry.space_group_name_H-M   'P 1'
#
loop_
_entity.id
_entity.type
_entity.pdbx_description
1 polymer ?
#
loop_
_entity_poly.entity_id
_entity_poly.type
_entity_poly.pdbx_seq_one_letter_code
_entity_poly.pdbx_strand_id
1 'polypeptide(L)'
;MNPVCLPDEKQGKTGVRETKMEDKKMAVTASMVKELREMTGAGMMDCKKALNETNGNMDEAIEFLRKNGQAKAEKKAGRIAAEGIVMAEVKEDKAAAIVEVNSETDFVAKNADFQAYVKAVVNQALTTKAANMDEFMAEAWNEDAAKTVKDVLTEKIAVIGENLNIRRFEKVETEGCVVSYIHGGGRIGVLVEADTDVVNDEIKACLKNVAMQVAAMSPKYVSRDEVDQDFLEHEKEILLAQAKKE
;
A
#
# COMPACT_ATOMS: atom_id res chain seq x y z
N MET A 1 61.89 -76.52 -13.44
CA MET A 1 61.72 -75.10 -13.07
C MET A 1 60.26 -74.91 -12.80
N ASN A 2 59.89 -74.87 -11.54
CA ASN A 2 58.50 -74.73 -11.13
C ASN A 2 58.11 -73.27 -11.04
N PRO A 3 56.91 -72.84 -11.49
CA PRO A 3 56.39 -71.54 -11.20
C PRO A 3 55.66 -71.56 -9.85
N VAL A 4 55.92 -70.57 -9.06
CA VAL A 4 55.37 -70.31 -7.75
C VAL A 4 53.96 -69.71 -7.93
N CYS A 5 52.94 -70.37 -7.32
CA CYS A 5 51.61 -69.79 -7.16
C CYS A 5 51.60 -68.72 -6.05
N LEU A 6 51.04 -67.57 -6.36
CA LEU A 6 50.67 -66.55 -5.37
C LEU A 6 49.17 -66.70 -5.03
N PRO A 7 48.72 -66.48 -3.79
CA PRO A 7 47.33 -66.65 -3.38
C PRO A 7 46.45 -65.44 -3.72
N ASP A 8 45.20 -65.76 -4.08
CA ASP A 8 44.12 -64.84 -4.34
C ASP A 8 43.78 -63.93 -3.13
N GLU A 9 43.91 -62.64 -3.29
CA GLU A 9 43.34 -61.64 -2.36
C GLU A 9 41.85 -61.49 -2.57
N LYS A 10 41.09 -61.92 -1.60
CA LYS A 10 39.67 -61.67 -1.50
C LYS A 10 39.44 -60.17 -1.23
N GLN A 11 38.97 -59.42 -2.21
CA GLN A 11 38.48 -58.08 -2.05
C GLN A 11 37.18 -58.09 -1.20
N GLY A 12 37.31 -57.62 0.04
CA GLY A 12 36.18 -57.33 0.92
C GLY A 12 35.37 -56.13 0.39
N LYS A 13 34.12 -56.36 -0.04
CA LYS A 13 33.14 -55.31 -0.31
C LYS A 13 32.74 -54.68 1.01
N THR A 14 33.34 -53.56 1.38
CA THR A 14 32.80 -52.65 2.40
C THR A 14 31.63 -51.93 1.80
N GLY A 15 30.43 -52.42 2.11
CA GLY A 15 29.18 -51.74 1.82
C GLY A 15 29.11 -50.49 2.66
N VAL A 16 29.36 -49.34 2.05
CA VAL A 16 28.94 -48.06 2.60
C VAL A 16 27.44 -48.04 2.60
N ARG A 17 26.84 -48.20 3.77
CA ARG A 17 25.42 -47.93 3.97
C ARG A 17 25.27 -46.41 3.83
N GLU A 18 24.79 -45.94 2.67
CA GLU A 18 24.19 -44.67 2.55
C GLU A 18 22.97 -44.65 3.49
N THR A 19 23.12 -44.00 4.63
CA THR A 19 22.01 -43.62 5.47
C THR A 19 21.24 -42.56 4.70
N LYS A 20 20.16 -42.91 3.98
CA LYS A 20 19.13 -41.98 3.60
C LYS A 20 18.69 -41.28 4.88
N MET A 21 19.08 -39.99 5.04
CA MET A 21 18.38 -39.11 5.94
C MET A 21 16.96 -39.02 5.41
N GLU A 22 16.06 -39.75 6.04
CA GLU A 22 14.63 -39.50 5.91
C GLU A 22 14.40 -38.11 6.50
N ASP A 23 14.14 -37.14 5.63
CA ASP A 23 13.64 -35.82 6.03
C ASP A 23 12.40 -36.03 6.88
N LYS A 24 12.58 -35.97 8.19
CA LYS A 24 11.53 -36.11 9.18
C LYS A 24 10.61 -34.90 9.02
N LYS A 25 9.57 -35.06 8.20
CA LYS A 25 8.55 -34.05 7.96
C LYS A 25 8.02 -33.58 9.33
N MET A 26 8.40 -32.37 9.74
CA MET A 26 7.98 -31.83 11.03
C MET A 26 6.46 -31.61 10.97
N ALA A 27 5.73 -32.16 11.93
CA ALA A 27 4.28 -32.04 11.95
C ALA A 27 3.91 -30.58 12.22
N VAL A 28 3.23 -29.95 11.26
CA VAL A 28 2.73 -28.57 11.39
C VAL A 28 1.66 -28.53 12.48
N THR A 29 1.94 -27.79 13.56
CA THR A 29 1.03 -27.65 14.70
C THR A 29 0.12 -26.43 14.55
N ALA A 30 -1.03 -26.44 15.25
CA ALA A 30 -1.94 -25.29 15.27
C ALA A 30 -1.27 -24.04 15.87
N SER A 31 -0.32 -24.23 16.80
CA SER A 31 0.46 -23.14 17.38
C SER A 31 1.34 -22.44 16.34
N MET A 32 2.05 -23.19 15.51
CA MET A 32 2.88 -22.64 14.43
C MET A 32 2.05 -21.86 13.40
N VAL A 33 0.86 -22.39 13.07
CA VAL A 33 -0.08 -21.70 12.16
C VAL A 33 -0.55 -20.37 12.77
N LYS A 34 -0.85 -20.36 14.07
CA LYS A 34 -1.26 -19.16 14.79
C LYS A 34 -0.13 -18.12 14.83
N GLU A 35 1.07 -18.55 15.18
CA GLU A 35 2.26 -17.71 15.23
C GLU A 35 2.57 -17.06 13.86
N LEU A 36 2.61 -17.88 12.79
CA LEU A 36 2.83 -17.37 11.45
C LEU A 36 1.75 -16.37 11.01
N ARG A 37 0.50 -16.60 11.42
CA ARG A 37 -0.60 -15.66 11.17
C ARG A 37 -0.43 -14.35 11.93
N GLU A 38 -0.01 -14.39 13.18
CA GLU A 38 0.25 -13.19 13.98
C GLU A 38 1.40 -12.36 13.39
N MET A 39 2.43 -13.03 12.86
CA MET A 39 3.57 -12.36 12.23
C MET A 39 3.25 -11.76 10.85
N THR A 40 2.40 -12.41 10.06
CA THR A 40 2.20 -12.06 8.64
C THR A 40 0.84 -11.47 8.32
N GLY A 41 -0.14 -11.59 9.23
CA GLY A 41 -1.53 -11.23 8.97
C GLY A 41 -2.24 -12.10 7.92
N ALA A 42 -1.56 -13.10 7.35
CA ALA A 42 -2.11 -13.97 6.31
C ALA A 42 -3.25 -14.86 6.80
N GLY A 43 -4.09 -15.33 5.89
CA GLY A 43 -5.19 -16.23 6.22
C GLY A 43 -4.71 -17.55 6.83
N MET A 44 -5.46 -18.11 7.80
CA MET A 44 -5.09 -19.36 8.52
C MET A 44 -4.77 -20.51 7.57
N MET A 45 -5.53 -20.66 6.48
CA MET A 45 -5.31 -21.73 5.50
C MET A 45 -4.06 -21.50 4.65
N ASP A 46 -3.73 -20.23 4.34
CA ASP A 46 -2.51 -19.88 3.63
C ASP A 46 -1.27 -20.15 4.51
N CYS A 47 -1.34 -19.77 5.79
CA CYS A 47 -0.29 -20.08 6.78
C CYS A 47 -0.07 -21.59 6.94
N LYS A 48 -1.15 -22.37 7.06
CA LYS A 48 -1.06 -23.83 7.13
C LYS A 48 -0.44 -24.43 5.87
N LYS A 49 -0.83 -23.93 4.69
CA LYS A 49 -0.26 -24.35 3.42
C LYS A 49 1.22 -24.03 3.34
N ALA A 50 1.60 -22.80 3.68
CA ALA A 50 2.99 -22.37 3.68
C ALA A 50 3.87 -23.25 4.57
N LEU A 51 3.45 -23.49 5.81
CA LEU A 51 4.17 -24.37 6.75
C LEU A 51 4.28 -25.81 6.25
N ASN A 52 3.24 -26.33 5.60
CA ASN A 52 3.31 -27.68 5.02
C ASN A 52 4.32 -27.77 3.87
N GLU A 53 4.35 -26.75 2.98
CA GLU A 53 5.28 -26.71 1.85
C GLU A 53 6.74 -26.49 2.28
N THR A 54 6.96 -25.89 3.45
CA THR A 54 8.28 -25.57 4.01
C THR A 54 8.67 -26.51 5.17
N ASN A 55 7.98 -27.64 5.33
CA ASN A 55 8.23 -28.62 6.40
C ASN A 55 8.27 -28.02 7.82
N GLY A 56 7.49 -26.95 8.07
CA GLY A 56 7.42 -26.25 9.36
C GLY A 56 8.52 -25.19 9.58
N ASN A 57 9.31 -24.87 8.57
CA ASN A 57 10.27 -23.77 8.66
C ASN A 57 9.55 -22.43 8.56
N MET A 58 9.61 -21.61 9.62
CA MET A 58 8.89 -20.34 9.73
C MET A 58 9.41 -19.30 8.74
N ASP A 59 10.74 -19.18 8.59
CA ASP A 59 11.34 -18.17 7.70
C ASP A 59 11.03 -18.47 6.23
N GLU A 60 11.15 -19.73 5.83
CA GLU A 60 10.76 -20.17 4.49
C GLU A 60 9.26 -20.03 4.25
N ALA A 61 8.42 -20.22 5.29
CA ALA A 61 6.98 -20.05 5.19
C ALA A 61 6.59 -18.59 4.98
N ILE A 62 7.29 -17.64 5.62
CA ILE A 62 7.13 -16.21 5.39
C ILE A 62 7.48 -15.86 3.94
N GLU A 63 8.62 -16.36 3.45
CA GLU A 63 9.04 -16.13 2.05
C GLU A 63 8.06 -16.76 1.05
N PHE A 64 7.55 -17.93 1.32
CA PHE A 64 6.52 -18.60 0.53
C PHE A 64 5.23 -17.78 0.48
N LEU A 65 4.79 -17.21 1.62
CA LEU A 65 3.64 -16.32 1.68
C LEU A 65 3.85 -15.04 0.88
N ARG A 66 5.04 -14.44 0.93
CA ARG A 66 5.39 -13.25 0.13
C ARG A 66 5.30 -13.53 -1.37
N LYS A 67 5.91 -14.61 -1.85
CA LYS A 67 5.85 -15.04 -3.27
C LYS A 67 4.40 -15.32 -3.73
N ASN A 68 3.62 -16.00 -2.92
CA ASN A 68 2.20 -16.24 -3.22
C ASN A 68 1.36 -14.98 -3.15
N GLY A 69 1.68 -14.05 -2.25
CA GLY A 69 1.04 -12.74 -2.14
C GLY A 69 1.23 -11.92 -3.42
N GLN A 70 2.44 -11.90 -3.95
CA GLN A 70 2.75 -11.25 -5.22
C GLN A 70 1.94 -11.84 -6.38
N ALA A 71 1.90 -13.18 -6.51
CA ALA A 71 1.11 -13.84 -7.55
C ALA A 71 -0.42 -13.58 -7.40
N LYS A 72 -0.92 -13.43 -6.16
CA LYS A 72 -2.32 -13.05 -5.90
C LYS A 72 -2.58 -11.60 -6.28
N ALA A 73 -1.66 -10.68 -5.98
CA ALA A 73 -1.76 -9.27 -6.34
C ALA A 73 -1.76 -9.09 -7.86
N GLU A 74 -0.85 -9.74 -8.57
CA GLU A 74 -0.79 -9.71 -10.04
C GLU A 74 -2.10 -10.19 -10.70
N LYS A 75 -2.71 -11.26 -10.19
CA LYS A 75 -4.01 -11.76 -10.69
C LYS A 75 -5.16 -10.78 -10.46
N LYS A 76 -5.04 -9.87 -9.50
CA LYS A 76 -6.07 -8.88 -9.16
C LYS A 76 -5.81 -7.52 -9.79
N ALA A 77 -4.60 -7.23 -10.22
CA ALA A 77 -4.19 -5.93 -10.75
C ALA A 77 -5.08 -5.40 -11.89
N GLY A 78 -5.70 -6.30 -12.67
CA GLY A 78 -6.64 -5.93 -13.72
C GLY A 78 -8.08 -5.65 -13.28
N ARG A 79 -8.40 -5.81 -11.98
CA ARG A 79 -9.75 -5.54 -11.47
C ARG A 79 -9.93 -4.05 -11.19
N ILE A 80 -11.14 -3.55 -11.45
CA ILE A 80 -11.46 -2.15 -11.20
C ILE A 80 -11.55 -1.88 -9.70
N ALA A 81 -10.71 -0.98 -9.21
CA ALA A 81 -10.73 -0.46 -7.83
C ALA A 81 -11.28 0.97 -7.89
N ALA A 82 -12.62 1.11 -7.87
CA ALA A 82 -13.33 2.38 -8.02
C ALA A 82 -13.79 2.99 -6.68
N GLU A 83 -13.81 2.18 -5.62
CA GLU A 83 -14.08 2.62 -4.26
C GLU A 83 -12.76 2.93 -3.53
N GLY A 84 -12.82 3.20 -2.24
CA GLY A 84 -11.65 3.51 -1.42
C GLY A 84 -11.85 4.74 -0.56
N ILE A 85 -10.77 5.31 -0.06
CA ILE A 85 -10.80 6.52 0.75
C ILE A 85 -9.65 7.47 0.42
N VAL A 86 -9.93 8.75 0.62
CA VAL A 86 -8.93 9.80 0.74
C VAL A 86 -8.66 10.05 2.22
N MET A 87 -7.41 10.18 2.59
CA MET A 87 -6.97 10.53 3.94
C MET A 87 -5.91 11.62 3.90
N ALA A 88 -5.95 12.51 4.87
CA ALA A 88 -4.97 13.58 5.00
C ALA A 88 -4.41 13.61 6.43
N GLU A 89 -3.18 14.07 6.55
CA GLU A 89 -2.50 14.34 7.81
C GLU A 89 -1.84 15.70 7.76
N VAL A 90 -1.93 16.45 8.85
CA VAL A 90 -1.32 17.77 9.00
C VAL A 90 -0.39 17.72 10.21
N LYS A 91 0.84 18.19 10.03
CA LYS A 91 1.85 18.28 11.08
C LYS A 91 2.18 19.74 11.36
N GLU A 92 1.96 20.16 12.60
CA GLU A 92 2.33 21.49 13.12
C GLU A 92 1.78 22.67 12.29
N ASP A 93 0.68 22.47 11.57
CA ASP A 93 0.08 23.44 10.63
C ASP A 93 1.03 23.87 9.48
N LYS A 94 2.20 23.26 9.34
CA LYS A 94 3.28 23.62 8.40
C LYS A 94 3.53 22.57 7.31
N ALA A 95 3.19 21.33 7.57
CA ALA A 95 3.32 20.25 6.60
C ALA A 95 2.02 19.45 6.55
N ALA A 96 1.62 19.06 5.36
CA ALA A 96 0.46 18.22 5.15
C ALA A 96 0.71 17.22 4.03
N ALA A 97 0.09 16.05 4.15
CA ALA A 97 -0.02 15.12 3.03
C ALA A 97 -1.46 14.65 2.89
N ILE A 98 -1.84 14.33 1.66
CA ILE A 98 -3.12 13.74 1.31
C ILE A 98 -2.86 12.58 0.36
N VAL A 99 -3.56 11.46 0.58
CA VAL A 99 -3.43 10.26 -0.26
C VAL A 99 -4.79 9.77 -0.69
N GLU A 100 -4.87 9.20 -1.89
CA GLU A 100 -6.02 8.45 -2.37
C GLU A 100 -5.62 6.98 -2.50
N VAL A 101 -6.30 6.11 -1.75
CA VAL A 101 -6.11 4.67 -1.81
C VAL A 101 -7.43 4.01 -2.19
N ASN A 102 -7.43 3.33 -3.33
CA ASN A 102 -8.61 2.69 -3.88
C ASN A 102 -8.71 1.21 -3.48
N SER A 103 -9.94 0.71 -3.43
CA SER A 103 -10.35 -0.69 -3.23
C SER A 103 -11.43 -1.07 -4.23
N GLU A 104 -11.75 -2.37 -4.35
CA GLU A 104 -12.83 -2.82 -5.24
C GLU A 104 -14.21 -2.48 -4.67
N THR A 105 -14.38 -2.56 -3.33
CA THR A 105 -15.67 -2.38 -2.66
C THR A 105 -15.65 -1.33 -1.55
N ASP A 106 -16.82 -0.76 -1.27
CA ASP A 106 -17.03 0.16 -0.15
C ASP A 106 -16.98 -0.56 1.22
N PHE A 107 -17.16 -1.88 1.26
CA PHE A 107 -16.96 -2.68 2.46
C PHE A 107 -15.53 -2.63 2.93
N VAL A 108 -14.57 -2.78 2.01
CA VAL A 108 -13.14 -2.66 2.31
C VAL A 108 -12.80 -1.22 2.68
N ALA A 109 -13.33 -0.22 1.98
CA ALA A 109 -13.13 1.19 2.33
C ALA A 109 -13.55 1.53 3.78
N LYS A 110 -14.54 0.83 4.33
CA LYS A 110 -15.02 0.97 5.72
C LYS A 110 -14.31 0.06 6.72
N ASN A 111 -13.46 -0.87 6.26
CA ASN A 111 -12.76 -1.82 7.10
C ASN A 111 -11.66 -1.11 7.92
N ALA A 112 -11.59 -1.40 9.23
CA ALA A 112 -10.61 -0.78 10.13
C ALA A 112 -9.16 -1.07 9.75
N ASP A 113 -8.84 -2.30 9.29
CA ASP A 113 -7.47 -2.68 8.89
C ASP A 113 -7.05 -1.95 7.61
N PHE A 114 -8.00 -1.73 6.67
CA PHE A 114 -7.75 -0.93 5.48
C PHE A 114 -7.53 0.54 5.85
N GLN A 115 -8.37 1.11 6.71
CA GLN A 115 -8.21 2.49 7.17
C GLN A 115 -6.90 2.71 7.93
N ALA A 116 -6.49 1.77 8.77
CA ALA A 116 -5.20 1.80 9.45
C ALA A 116 -4.03 1.76 8.44
N TYR A 117 -4.15 0.94 7.39
CA TYR A 117 -3.18 0.92 6.30
C TYR A 117 -3.11 2.27 5.57
N VAL A 118 -4.26 2.86 5.19
CA VAL A 118 -4.28 4.17 4.53
C VAL A 118 -3.69 5.26 5.43
N LYS A 119 -3.91 5.18 6.76
CA LYS A 119 -3.28 6.08 7.73
C LYS A 119 -1.76 5.95 7.73
N ALA A 120 -1.23 4.73 7.65
CA ALA A 120 0.20 4.52 7.53
C ALA A 120 0.75 5.04 6.19
N VAL A 121 0.00 4.89 5.09
CA VAL A 121 0.37 5.45 3.77
C VAL A 121 0.43 6.99 3.80
N VAL A 122 -0.53 7.67 4.43
CA VAL A 122 -0.47 9.15 4.52
C VAL A 122 0.68 9.63 5.41
N ASN A 123 1.00 8.89 6.47
CA ASN A 123 2.17 9.18 7.30
C ASN A 123 3.49 8.99 6.52
N GLN A 124 3.57 7.97 5.65
CA GLN A 124 4.68 7.78 4.73
C GLN A 124 4.77 8.97 3.76
N ALA A 125 3.64 9.39 3.16
CA ALA A 125 3.58 10.52 2.25
C ALA A 125 3.99 11.84 2.92
N LEU A 126 3.70 12.03 4.20
CA LEU A 126 4.08 13.22 4.95
C LEU A 126 5.61 13.37 5.08
N THR A 127 6.34 12.26 5.08
CA THR A 127 7.81 12.24 5.25
C THR A 127 8.55 11.94 3.95
N THR A 128 7.84 11.63 2.86
CA THR A 128 8.43 11.25 1.57
C THR A 128 9.29 12.37 0.97
N LYS A 129 10.29 11.94 0.20
CA LYS A 129 11.09 12.80 -0.70
C LYS A 129 10.82 12.47 -2.18
N ALA A 130 9.96 11.50 -2.44
CA ALA A 130 9.61 11.08 -3.79
C ALA A 130 8.91 12.21 -4.55
N ALA A 131 9.31 12.43 -5.79
CA ALA A 131 8.72 13.41 -6.69
C ALA A 131 7.53 12.84 -7.49
N ASN A 132 7.37 11.52 -7.51
CA ASN A 132 6.32 10.83 -8.26
C ASN A 132 5.95 9.49 -7.61
N MET A 133 4.90 8.86 -8.13
CA MET A 133 4.39 7.59 -7.59
C MET A 133 5.38 6.43 -7.71
N ASP A 134 6.18 6.37 -8.78
CA ASP A 134 7.14 5.27 -8.95
C ASP A 134 8.23 5.32 -7.89
N GLU A 135 8.75 6.51 -7.61
CA GLU A 135 9.71 6.73 -6.52
C GLU A 135 9.08 6.44 -5.16
N PHE A 136 7.86 6.93 -4.91
CA PHE A 136 7.14 6.68 -3.67
C PHE A 136 6.94 5.18 -3.40
N MET A 137 6.55 4.43 -4.42
CA MET A 137 6.36 2.98 -4.31
C MET A 137 7.66 2.21 -4.06
N ALA A 138 8.81 2.78 -4.44
CA ALA A 138 10.13 2.19 -4.24
C ALA A 138 10.77 2.59 -2.90
N GLU A 139 10.25 3.59 -2.19
CA GLU A 139 10.77 4.00 -0.88
C GLU A 139 10.66 2.87 0.15
N ALA A 140 11.61 2.86 1.09
CA ALA A 140 11.52 2.01 2.28
C ALA A 140 10.29 2.42 3.12
N TRP A 141 9.56 1.43 3.60
CA TRP A 141 8.39 1.64 4.45
C TRP A 141 8.80 2.15 5.83
N ASN A 142 8.17 3.21 6.31
CA ASN A 142 8.54 3.86 7.57
C ASN A 142 8.46 2.94 8.80
N GLU A 143 7.51 2.00 8.82
CA GLU A 143 7.30 1.09 9.94
C GLU A 143 8.19 -0.17 9.84
N ASP A 144 8.71 -0.49 8.64
CA ASP A 144 9.57 -1.65 8.39
C ASP A 144 10.50 -1.37 7.19
N ALA A 145 11.69 -0.86 7.46
CA ALA A 145 12.67 -0.48 6.43
C ALA A 145 13.19 -1.66 5.58
N ALA A 146 12.87 -2.90 5.95
CA ALA A 146 13.19 -4.08 5.14
C ALA A 146 12.23 -4.27 3.95
N LYS A 147 11.14 -3.51 3.91
CA LYS A 147 10.11 -3.55 2.88
C LYS A 147 10.00 -2.21 2.17
N THR A 148 9.54 -2.25 0.93
CA THR A 148 9.12 -1.06 0.20
C THR A 148 7.63 -0.77 0.39
N VAL A 149 7.18 0.44 0.07
CA VAL A 149 5.75 0.79 0.01
C VAL A 149 4.99 -0.21 -0.88
N LYS A 150 5.59 -0.60 -2.01
CA LYS A 150 5.04 -1.59 -2.95
C LYS A 150 4.92 -2.98 -2.32
N ASP A 151 5.91 -3.41 -1.54
CA ASP A 151 5.85 -4.71 -0.85
C ASP A 151 4.69 -4.75 0.13
N VAL A 152 4.53 -3.69 0.93
CA VAL A 152 3.43 -3.58 1.90
C VAL A 152 2.07 -3.54 1.21
N LEU A 153 1.92 -2.80 0.10
CA LEU A 153 0.69 -2.81 -0.71
C LEU A 153 0.37 -4.24 -1.19
N THR A 154 1.37 -4.96 -1.69
CA THR A 154 1.22 -6.34 -2.16
C THR A 154 0.77 -7.28 -1.04
N GLU A 155 1.34 -7.15 0.15
CA GLU A 155 0.92 -7.89 1.35
C GLU A 155 -0.54 -7.57 1.72
N LYS A 156 -0.93 -6.30 1.69
CA LYS A 156 -2.32 -5.88 1.98
C LYS A 156 -3.32 -6.43 0.96
N ILE A 157 -3.00 -6.44 -0.32
CA ILE A 157 -3.81 -7.08 -1.38
C ILE A 157 -3.99 -8.58 -1.10
N ALA A 158 -2.94 -9.25 -0.65
CA ALA A 158 -2.99 -10.68 -0.34
C ALA A 158 -3.88 -10.99 0.88
N VAL A 159 -3.82 -10.13 1.92
CA VAL A 159 -4.56 -10.28 3.18
C VAL A 159 -6.03 -9.89 3.03
N ILE A 160 -6.29 -8.69 2.49
CA ILE A 160 -7.65 -8.14 2.31
C ILE A 160 -8.41 -8.90 1.23
N GLY A 161 -7.71 -9.35 0.20
CA GLY A 161 -8.33 -10.17 -0.85
C GLY A 161 -8.94 -9.37 -2.01
N GLU A 162 -8.79 -8.06 -2.04
CA GLU A 162 -9.19 -7.17 -3.13
C GLU A 162 -7.99 -6.55 -3.84
N ASN A 163 -8.20 -6.01 -5.04
CA ASN A 163 -7.25 -5.12 -5.68
C ASN A 163 -7.22 -3.80 -4.92
N LEU A 164 -6.04 -3.39 -4.49
CA LEU A 164 -5.82 -2.10 -3.83
C LEU A 164 -4.83 -1.29 -4.67
N ASN A 165 -5.02 0.02 -4.70
CA ASN A 165 -4.14 0.91 -5.44
C ASN A 165 -3.91 2.22 -4.65
N ILE A 166 -2.66 2.55 -4.35
CA ILE A 166 -2.29 3.90 -3.94
C ILE A 166 -2.26 4.73 -5.23
N ARG A 167 -3.33 5.45 -5.50
CA ARG A 167 -3.55 6.12 -6.77
C ARG A 167 -2.69 7.36 -6.94
N ARG A 168 -2.62 8.17 -5.87
CA ARG A 168 -1.88 9.43 -5.84
C ARG A 168 -1.66 9.91 -4.42
N PHE A 169 -0.68 10.76 -4.27
CA PHE A 169 -0.46 11.55 -3.07
C PHE A 169 -0.07 12.97 -3.46
N GLU A 170 -0.32 13.90 -2.55
CA GLU A 170 0.20 15.25 -2.60
C GLU A 170 0.79 15.60 -1.24
N LYS A 171 1.88 16.35 -1.24
CA LYS A 171 2.56 16.85 -0.04
C LYS A 171 2.76 18.35 -0.15
N VAL A 172 2.43 19.05 0.92
CA VAL A 172 2.60 20.48 1.06
C VAL A 172 3.51 20.75 2.25
N GLU A 173 4.51 21.59 2.07
CA GLU A 173 5.34 22.16 3.13
C GLU A 173 5.32 23.68 2.97
N THR A 174 5.00 24.40 4.04
CA THR A 174 4.78 25.85 3.98
C THR A 174 5.36 26.58 5.19
N GLU A 175 5.81 27.79 5.00
CA GLU A 175 6.12 28.72 6.09
C GLU A 175 4.85 29.37 6.66
N GLY A 176 3.75 29.34 5.92
CA GLY A 176 2.44 29.86 6.32
C GLY A 176 1.64 28.89 7.18
N CYS A 177 0.45 28.51 6.70
CA CYS A 177 -0.46 27.58 7.40
C CYS A 177 -1.14 26.66 6.39
N VAL A 178 -1.21 25.37 6.71
CA VAL A 178 -1.96 24.39 5.91
C VAL A 178 -3.01 23.72 6.78
N VAL A 179 -4.21 23.53 6.21
CA VAL A 179 -5.31 22.80 6.83
C VAL A 179 -5.83 21.71 5.90
N SER A 180 -6.44 20.68 6.47
CA SER A 180 -7.10 19.63 5.71
C SER A 180 -8.59 19.57 6.02
N TYR A 181 -9.38 19.13 5.05
CA TYR A 181 -10.79 18.79 5.20
C TYR A 181 -11.11 17.49 4.50
N ILE A 182 -11.69 16.56 5.23
CA ILE A 182 -12.18 15.28 4.70
C ILE A 182 -13.69 15.23 4.80
N HIS A 183 -14.34 14.99 3.67
CA HIS A 183 -15.79 14.94 3.56
C HIS A 183 -16.28 13.52 3.24
N GLY A 184 -17.50 13.21 3.72
CA GLY A 184 -18.19 11.97 3.36
C GLY A 184 -17.46 10.69 3.73
N GLY A 185 -16.72 10.70 4.86
CA GLY A 185 -15.99 9.51 5.32
C GLY A 185 -14.81 9.12 4.43
N GLY A 186 -14.14 10.11 3.83
CA GLY A 186 -12.98 9.88 2.95
C GLY A 186 -13.32 9.85 1.46
N ARG A 187 -14.51 10.34 1.06
CA ARG A 187 -14.88 10.44 -0.36
C ARG A 187 -14.25 11.65 -1.05
N ILE A 188 -14.07 12.73 -0.32
CA ILE A 188 -13.44 13.97 -0.80
C ILE A 188 -12.42 14.41 0.24
N GLY A 189 -11.23 14.78 -0.20
CA GLY A 189 -10.21 15.37 0.63
C GLY A 189 -9.68 16.65 -0.01
N VAL A 190 -9.45 17.68 0.80
CA VAL A 190 -8.95 18.97 0.37
C VAL A 190 -7.84 19.41 1.32
N LEU A 191 -6.74 19.92 0.77
CA LEU A 191 -5.73 20.69 1.47
C LEU A 191 -5.87 22.16 1.05
N VAL A 192 -5.79 23.08 2.00
CA VAL A 192 -5.71 24.50 1.73
C VAL A 192 -4.50 25.06 2.44
N GLU A 193 -3.64 25.70 1.67
CA GLU A 193 -2.45 26.40 2.13
C GLU A 193 -2.73 27.91 2.11
N ALA A 194 -2.21 28.62 3.08
CA ALA A 194 -2.18 30.06 3.11
C ALA A 194 -0.78 30.56 3.41
N ASP A 195 -0.31 31.49 2.59
CA ASP A 195 0.89 32.28 2.85
C ASP A 195 0.55 33.36 3.89
N THR A 196 0.99 33.20 5.12
CA THR A 196 0.67 34.08 6.25
C THR A 196 1.69 33.96 7.37
N ASP A 197 2.07 35.11 7.93
CA ASP A 197 2.92 35.14 9.12
C ASP A 197 2.14 34.89 10.43
N VAL A 198 0.81 34.90 10.37
CA VAL A 198 -0.07 34.70 11.54
C VAL A 198 -0.81 33.40 11.44
N VAL A 199 -0.59 32.51 12.41
CA VAL A 199 -1.29 31.24 12.53
C VAL A 199 -2.07 31.23 13.85
N ASN A 200 -3.38 31.33 13.77
CA ASN A 200 -4.30 31.28 14.89
C ASN A 200 -5.57 30.48 14.54
N ASP A 201 -6.43 30.27 15.51
CA ASP A 201 -7.64 29.46 15.31
C ASP A 201 -8.64 30.11 14.37
N GLU A 202 -8.69 31.47 14.28
CA GLU A 202 -9.58 32.18 13.36
C GLU A 202 -9.16 31.96 11.90
N ILE A 203 -7.84 32.03 11.62
CA ILE A 203 -7.30 31.77 10.29
C ILE A 203 -7.53 30.31 9.90
N LYS A 204 -7.23 29.38 10.80
CA LYS A 204 -7.49 27.95 10.56
C LYS A 204 -8.97 27.65 10.30
N ALA A 205 -9.87 28.29 11.05
CA ALA A 205 -11.32 28.16 10.81
C ALA A 205 -11.73 28.74 9.45
N CYS A 206 -11.17 29.88 9.05
CA CYS A 206 -11.39 30.46 7.74
C CYS A 206 -10.92 29.54 6.62
N LEU A 207 -9.68 29.02 6.69
CA LEU A 207 -9.14 28.09 5.71
C LEU A 207 -9.96 26.78 5.63
N LYS A 208 -10.46 26.30 6.76
CA LYS A 208 -11.35 25.13 6.80
C LYS A 208 -12.70 25.41 6.10
N ASN A 209 -13.25 26.61 6.25
CA ASN A 209 -14.44 27.02 5.51
C ASN A 209 -14.19 27.08 3.99
N VAL A 210 -13.02 27.60 3.58
CA VAL A 210 -12.57 27.55 2.18
C VAL A 210 -12.46 26.11 1.70
N ALA A 211 -11.83 25.21 2.46
CA ALA A 211 -11.71 23.81 2.11
C ALA A 211 -13.09 23.11 1.95
N MET A 212 -14.05 23.43 2.82
CA MET A 212 -15.43 22.94 2.69
C MET A 212 -16.10 23.46 1.42
N GLN A 213 -15.88 24.74 1.07
CA GLN A 213 -16.41 25.32 -0.17
C GLN A 213 -15.78 24.68 -1.41
N VAL A 214 -14.46 24.44 -1.40
CA VAL A 214 -13.77 23.70 -2.46
C VAL A 214 -14.34 22.28 -2.63
N ALA A 215 -14.58 21.58 -1.52
CA ALA A 215 -15.18 20.25 -1.56
C ALA A 215 -16.62 20.27 -2.15
N ALA A 216 -17.40 21.32 -1.87
CA ALA A 216 -18.77 21.45 -2.35
C ALA A 216 -18.85 21.87 -3.83
N MET A 217 -17.96 22.78 -4.25
CA MET A 217 -18.03 23.39 -5.59
C MET A 217 -17.18 22.66 -6.63
N SER A 218 -16.22 21.83 -6.20
CA SER A 218 -15.28 21.11 -7.08
C SER A 218 -14.67 22.01 -8.16
N PRO A 219 -14.02 23.14 -7.79
CA PRO A 219 -13.47 24.08 -8.76
C PRO A 219 -12.43 23.40 -9.64
N LYS A 220 -12.40 23.76 -10.91
CA LYS A 220 -11.44 23.22 -11.88
C LYS A 220 -10.06 23.87 -11.79
N TYR A 221 -10.00 25.10 -11.28
CA TYR A 221 -8.82 25.95 -11.25
C TYR A 221 -8.65 26.56 -9.86
N VAL A 222 -7.42 26.79 -9.45
CA VAL A 222 -7.11 27.49 -8.19
C VAL A 222 -7.23 29.01 -8.36
N SER A 223 -6.78 29.54 -9.51
CA SER A 223 -6.83 30.97 -9.81
C SER A 223 -7.37 31.27 -11.22
N ARG A 224 -7.69 32.54 -11.46
CA ARG A 224 -8.13 33.01 -12.79
C ARG A 224 -7.07 32.85 -13.86
N ASP A 225 -5.81 32.98 -13.48
CA ASP A 225 -4.69 32.97 -14.40
C ASP A 225 -4.43 31.57 -15.00
N GLU A 226 -4.96 30.55 -14.34
CA GLU A 226 -4.90 29.16 -14.81
C GLU A 226 -6.01 28.81 -15.82
N VAL A 227 -7.01 29.69 -15.97
CA VAL A 227 -8.17 29.38 -16.79
C VAL A 227 -7.84 29.54 -18.27
N ASP A 228 -7.98 28.46 -19.01
CA ASP A 228 -7.80 28.42 -20.47
C ASP A 228 -8.78 29.37 -21.18
N GLN A 229 -8.29 30.13 -22.15
CA GLN A 229 -9.11 31.07 -22.92
C GLN A 229 -10.18 30.34 -23.74
N ASP A 230 -9.87 29.20 -24.33
CA ASP A 230 -10.82 28.37 -25.09
C ASP A 230 -11.96 27.89 -24.17
N PHE A 231 -11.64 27.53 -22.93
CA PHE A 231 -12.64 27.18 -21.93
C PHE A 231 -13.54 28.36 -21.58
N LEU A 232 -12.97 29.56 -21.37
CA LEU A 232 -13.74 30.78 -21.09
C LEU A 232 -14.68 31.14 -22.24
N GLU A 233 -14.22 31.04 -23.47
CA GLU A 233 -15.04 31.35 -24.66
C GLU A 233 -16.19 30.36 -24.81
N HIS A 234 -15.94 29.07 -24.60
CA HIS A 234 -16.95 28.01 -24.65
C HIS A 234 -18.02 28.18 -23.57
N GLU A 235 -17.62 28.41 -22.31
CA GLU A 235 -18.57 28.67 -21.21
C GLU A 235 -19.40 29.93 -21.43
N LYS A 236 -18.78 30.97 -22.00
CA LYS A 236 -19.49 32.20 -22.35
C LYS A 236 -20.55 31.97 -23.44
N GLU A 237 -20.27 31.14 -24.44
CA GLU A 237 -21.25 30.76 -25.47
C GLU A 237 -22.42 30.00 -24.87
N ILE A 238 -22.17 29.06 -23.94
CA ILE A 238 -23.20 28.29 -23.25
C ILE A 238 -24.10 29.23 -22.44
N LEU A 239 -23.51 30.11 -21.63
CA LEU A 239 -24.26 31.06 -20.79
C LEU A 239 -25.11 32.03 -21.63
N LEU A 240 -24.57 32.52 -22.76
CA LEU A 240 -25.30 33.36 -23.70
C LEU A 240 -26.47 32.61 -24.34
N ALA A 241 -26.29 31.33 -24.65
CA ALA A 241 -27.37 30.52 -25.22
C ALA A 241 -28.50 30.23 -24.18
N GLN A 242 -28.13 30.08 -22.90
CA GLN A 242 -29.09 29.91 -21.80
C GLN A 242 -29.88 31.21 -21.57
N ALA A 243 -29.19 32.33 -21.43
CA ALA A 243 -29.83 33.64 -21.21
C ALA A 243 -30.75 34.12 -22.35
N LYS A 244 -30.58 33.62 -23.58
CA LYS A 244 -31.48 33.91 -24.72
C LYS A 244 -32.78 33.06 -24.68
N LYS A 245 -32.84 32.02 -23.85
CA LYS A 245 -34.00 31.14 -23.71
C LYS A 245 -34.93 31.56 -22.57
N GLU A 246 -34.45 32.39 -21.65
CA GLU A 246 -35.24 33.07 -20.61
C GLU A 246 -35.84 34.38 -21.17
#